data_e98121dc1974b4adaf8e8a6128d560ac
#
_entry.id   e98121dc1974b4adaf8e8a6128d560ac
#
_cell.length_a   1.000
_cell.length_b   1.000
_cell.length_c   1.000
_cell.angle_alpha   90.00
_cell.angle_beta   90.00
_cell.angle_gamma   90.00
#
_symmetry.space_group_name_H-M   'P 1'
#
loop_
_entity.id
_entity.type
_entity.pdbx_description
1 polymer ?
#
loop_
_entity_poly.entity_id
_entity_poly.type
_entity_poly.pdbx_seq_one_letter_code
_entity_poly.pdbx_strand_id
1 'polypeptide(L)'
;MSIITNTPKHLQGKRILVTALDLEQREHRGIAVYSKALIRHLRRMGAEVWLLTQFKPITSDLRQLPKETQRIIYSSRTLNELVHGKTLPTSKLEQLIPFLTKFGKRYRQLRRSLKFFKTSFQLKELRSFRLSELSDNPNLRINRLDYLQDVEGIVSLDDVYEASQLTALKKQCKPVSIDLQGFDAFITCCPLNLKPRNIPVFIQTVHDLIALEYAPHNENMRQFTHRLQACLPAKRIHVSSSTCRKFHEHISVNSIGEALSSEDTVVQPPSLYLPSLHRNAGGQANDLPPSSHLLHDQRSKSKSKTSSLKPFRYLLFNSSVEARKNLLFLVKAFAQSGLGRDGIRLCVTGKLKSDSYSKSVREVVANEPGILLTGYVDEATKLDLYLNALALLSPSLVEGFGIPVLDAACLGLPALVSSCDAHREIHDLFDFSDYVLPISILESRDWSSAMQAITGLHNDLAHKQEEERMRRLRRYLRISAEIEARFEEQIAQLVLS
;
A
#
# COMPACT_ATOMS: atom_id res chain seq x y z
N MET A 1 28.35 -14.58 10.20
CA MET A 1 27.66 -15.71 9.57
C MET A 1 26.75 -15.14 8.48
N SER A 2 27.13 -15.31 7.21
CA SER A 2 26.37 -14.85 6.07
C SER A 2 25.18 -15.80 5.87
N ILE A 3 24.00 -15.34 6.25
CA ILE A 3 22.75 -15.98 5.82
C ILE A 3 22.53 -15.51 4.37
N ILE A 4 23.28 -16.09 3.43
CA ILE A 4 22.83 -16.12 2.05
C ILE A 4 21.71 -17.16 2.05
N THR A 5 20.48 -16.73 2.31
CA THR A 5 19.32 -17.55 2.02
C THR A 5 19.31 -17.75 0.50
N ASN A 6 19.79 -18.91 0.07
CA ASN A 6 19.59 -19.39 -1.29
C ASN A 6 18.07 -19.61 -1.43
N THR A 7 17.34 -18.53 -1.70
CA THR A 7 15.89 -18.62 -1.96
C THR A 7 15.71 -19.56 -3.14
N PRO A 8 14.99 -20.67 -2.99
CA PRO A 8 14.75 -21.58 -4.11
C PRO A 8 14.13 -20.78 -5.26
N LYS A 9 14.72 -20.86 -6.44
CA LYS A 9 14.22 -20.16 -7.64
C LYS A 9 13.01 -20.90 -8.21
N HIS A 10 11.95 -21.01 -7.44
CA HIS A 10 10.73 -21.76 -7.78
C HIS A 10 10.07 -21.29 -9.09
N LEU A 11 10.24 -20.01 -9.46
CA LEU A 11 9.61 -19.38 -10.62
C LEU A 11 10.61 -19.09 -11.74
N GLN A 12 11.74 -19.78 -11.78
CA GLN A 12 12.76 -19.58 -12.80
C GLN A 12 12.19 -19.77 -14.21
N GLY A 13 12.37 -18.75 -15.06
CA GLY A 13 11.90 -18.75 -16.45
C GLY A 13 10.40 -18.48 -16.62
N LYS A 14 9.63 -18.29 -15.55
CA LYS A 14 8.22 -17.90 -15.63
C LYS A 14 8.07 -16.41 -15.95
N ARG A 15 7.24 -16.08 -16.92
CA ARG A 15 6.89 -14.70 -17.30
C ARG A 15 5.59 -14.31 -16.62
N ILE A 16 5.68 -13.40 -15.66
CA ILE A 16 4.55 -13.00 -14.83
C ILE A 16 4.19 -11.54 -15.09
N LEU A 17 2.94 -11.30 -15.46
CA LEU A 17 2.40 -9.96 -15.65
C LEU A 17 1.72 -9.50 -14.36
N VAL A 18 2.10 -8.32 -13.88
CA VAL A 18 1.54 -7.70 -12.65
C VAL A 18 0.90 -6.36 -13.01
N THR A 19 -0.26 -6.04 -12.44
CA THR A 19 -0.91 -4.74 -12.67
C THR A 19 -0.18 -3.60 -11.98
N ALA A 20 -0.01 -2.48 -12.68
CA ALA A 20 0.61 -1.26 -12.17
C ALA A 20 -0.39 -0.18 -11.74
N LEU A 21 -1.68 -0.49 -11.58
CA LEU A 21 -2.74 0.49 -11.29
C LEU A 21 -2.40 1.41 -10.11
N ASP A 22 -1.89 0.85 -9.02
CA ASP A 22 -1.55 1.60 -7.81
C ASP A 22 -0.19 2.30 -7.91
N LEU A 23 0.71 1.76 -8.75
CA LEU A 23 2.01 2.37 -9.05
C LEU A 23 1.91 3.56 -9.99
N GLU A 24 0.82 3.66 -10.77
CA GLU A 24 0.50 4.81 -11.61
C GLU A 24 -0.03 6.00 -10.81
N GLN A 25 -0.40 5.81 -9.56
CA GLN A 25 -0.91 6.89 -8.71
C GLN A 25 0.23 7.83 -8.28
N ARG A 26 -0.10 9.12 -8.10
CA ARG A 26 0.88 10.10 -7.61
C ARG A 26 1.44 9.77 -6.23
N GLU A 27 0.63 9.18 -5.37
CA GLU A 27 0.99 8.81 -4.00
C GLU A 27 0.95 7.29 -3.86
N HIS A 28 2.08 6.67 -3.55
CA HIS A 28 2.16 5.24 -3.28
C HIS A 28 1.70 4.97 -1.84
N ARG A 29 0.53 4.37 -1.68
CA ARG A 29 -0.07 4.00 -0.39
C ARG A 29 -0.07 2.48 -0.22
N GLY A 30 -0.72 1.96 0.82
CA GLY A 30 -0.72 0.56 1.21
C GLY A 30 -0.71 -0.46 0.08
N ILE A 31 -1.64 -0.36 -0.90
CA ILE A 31 -1.68 -1.28 -2.05
C ILE A 31 -0.42 -1.14 -2.93
N ALA A 32 0.06 0.09 -3.16
CA ALA A 32 1.29 0.29 -3.93
C ALA A 32 2.54 -0.28 -3.20
N VAL A 33 2.57 -0.20 -1.86
CA VAL A 33 3.62 -0.82 -1.05
C VAL A 33 3.58 -2.35 -1.20
N TYR A 34 2.39 -2.94 -1.13
CA TYR A 34 2.18 -4.36 -1.39
C TYR A 34 2.64 -4.74 -2.82
N SER A 35 2.25 -3.97 -3.83
CA SER A 35 2.62 -4.22 -5.24
C SER A 35 4.14 -4.23 -5.44
N LYS A 36 4.87 -3.29 -4.81
CA LYS A 36 6.33 -3.25 -4.83
C LYS A 36 6.96 -4.47 -4.14
N ALA A 37 6.40 -4.90 -3.01
CA ALA A 37 6.85 -6.09 -2.32
C ALA A 37 6.62 -7.34 -3.19
N LEU A 38 5.43 -7.50 -3.77
CA LEU A 38 5.11 -8.61 -4.67
C LEU A 38 6.09 -8.69 -5.86
N ILE A 39 6.35 -7.58 -6.54
CA ILE A 39 7.30 -7.49 -7.66
C ILE A 39 8.69 -7.98 -7.23
N ARG A 40 9.20 -7.49 -6.11
CA ARG A 40 10.50 -7.87 -5.56
C ARG A 40 10.58 -9.37 -5.26
N HIS A 41 9.57 -9.92 -4.60
CA HIS A 41 9.55 -11.33 -4.24
C HIS A 41 9.45 -12.24 -5.47
N LEU A 42 8.61 -11.90 -6.45
CA LEU A 42 8.56 -12.61 -7.73
C LEU A 42 9.93 -12.62 -8.42
N ARG A 43 10.64 -11.51 -8.44
CA ARG A 43 11.99 -11.40 -9.01
C ARG A 43 13.02 -12.26 -8.23
N ARG A 44 12.96 -12.23 -6.91
CA ARG A 44 13.81 -13.08 -6.05
C ARG A 44 13.62 -14.57 -6.33
N MET A 45 12.38 -15.01 -6.57
CA MET A 45 12.04 -16.37 -6.95
C MET A 45 12.44 -16.74 -8.40
N GLY A 46 13.02 -15.81 -9.16
CA GLY A 46 13.55 -16.04 -10.51
C GLY A 46 12.58 -15.76 -11.65
N ALA A 47 11.41 -15.17 -11.38
CA ALA A 47 10.46 -14.81 -12.44
C ALA A 47 10.93 -13.63 -13.29
N GLU A 48 10.54 -13.62 -14.57
CA GLU A 48 10.55 -12.43 -15.42
C GLU A 48 9.28 -11.60 -15.14
N VAL A 49 9.40 -10.54 -14.34
CA VAL A 49 8.26 -9.72 -13.95
C VAL A 49 8.01 -8.62 -14.96
N TRP A 50 6.79 -8.54 -15.46
CA TRP A 50 6.33 -7.53 -16.40
C TRP A 50 5.21 -6.71 -15.76
N LEU A 51 5.15 -5.40 -16.06
CA LEU A 51 4.10 -4.52 -15.59
C LEU A 51 3.07 -4.23 -16.67
N LEU A 52 1.78 -4.36 -16.32
CA LEU A 52 0.67 -3.87 -17.13
C LEU A 52 0.34 -2.42 -16.75
N THR A 53 0.41 -1.51 -17.70
CA THR A 53 0.01 -0.10 -17.56
C THR A 53 -1.15 0.25 -18.48
N GLN A 54 -1.85 1.35 -18.19
CA GLN A 54 -2.95 1.85 -19.05
C GLN A 54 -2.60 3.12 -19.83
N PHE A 55 -1.32 3.46 -19.92
CA PHE A 55 -0.91 4.68 -20.60
C PHE A 55 -1.16 4.60 -22.11
N LYS A 56 -1.70 5.69 -22.66
CA LYS A 56 -1.89 5.77 -24.08
C LYS A 56 -0.55 5.78 -24.79
N PRO A 57 -0.37 4.90 -25.77
CA PRO A 57 0.84 4.93 -26.53
C PRO A 57 0.86 6.18 -27.43
N ILE A 58 1.19 6.11 -28.62
CA ILE A 58 1.58 7.11 -29.57
C ILE A 58 0.35 7.82 -30.16
N THR A 59 0.38 9.15 -30.24
CA THR A 59 -0.54 9.96 -31.03
C THR A 59 -0.31 9.74 -32.53
N SER A 60 -1.30 10.05 -33.36
CA SER A 60 -1.26 9.89 -34.84
C SER A 60 0.02 10.46 -35.49
N ASP A 61 0.53 11.55 -34.93
CA ASP A 61 1.68 12.29 -35.44
C ASP A 61 3.00 11.50 -35.38
N LEU A 62 3.10 10.54 -34.44
CA LEU A 62 4.29 9.71 -34.28
C LEU A 62 4.29 8.49 -35.21
N ARG A 63 3.18 8.16 -35.86
CA ARG A 63 3.07 7.00 -36.79
C ARG A 63 3.96 7.14 -38.03
N GLN A 64 4.35 8.35 -38.37
CA GLN A 64 5.24 8.64 -39.50
C GLN A 64 6.72 8.40 -39.16
N LEU A 65 7.07 8.29 -37.90
CA LEU A 65 8.46 8.06 -37.47
C LEU A 65 8.87 6.59 -37.62
N PRO A 66 10.16 6.30 -37.77
CA PRO A 66 10.69 4.95 -37.73
C PRO A 66 10.26 4.21 -36.46
N LYS A 67 10.01 2.89 -36.53
CA LYS A 67 9.51 2.08 -35.42
C LYS A 67 10.38 2.18 -34.14
N GLU A 68 11.69 2.25 -34.32
CA GLU A 68 12.62 2.41 -33.18
C GLU A 68 12.44 3.76 -32.49
N THR A 69 12.32 4.84 -33.26
CA THR A 69 12.05 6.18 -32.70
C THR A 69 10.69 6.22 -31.98
N GLN A 70 9.66 5.60 -32.54
CA GLN A 70 8.37 5.46 -31.90
C GLN A 70 8.52 4.74 -30.55
N ARG A 71 9.31 3.68 -30.48
CA ARG A 71 9.55 2.86 -29.29
C ARG A 71 10.28 3.66 -28.20
N ILE A 72 11.31 4.42 -28.56
CA ILE A 72 12.04 5.30 -27.62
C ILE A 72 11.11 6.35 -27.03
N ILE A 73 10.35 7.06 -27.87
CA ILE A 73 9.43 8.10 -27.41
C ILE A 73 8.35 7.50 -26.51
N TYR A 74 7.83 6.34 -26.87
CA TYR A 74 6.81 5.63 -26.10
C TYR A 74 7.32 5.22 -24.73
N SER A 75 8.49 4.57 -24.66
CA SER A 75 9.09 4.15 -23.39
C SER A 75 9.41 5.34 -22.48
N SER A 76 9.98 6.40 -23.04
CA SER A 76 10.27 7.65 -22.33
C SER A 76 9.00 8.30 -21.76
N ARG A 77 7.90 8.36 -22.51
CA ARG A 77 6.62 8.89 -22.02
C ARG A 77 6.03 8.04 -20.92
N THR A 78 6.04 6.71 -21.08
CA THR A 78 5.53 5.80 -20.05
C THR A 78 6.31 5.95 -18.74
N LEU A 79 7.64 6.02 -18.81
CA LEU A 79 8.47 6.27 -17.63
C LEU A 79 8.18 7.64 -17.00
N ASN A 80 8.03 8.68 -17.81
CA ASN A 80 7.70 10.01 -17.32
C ASN A 80 6.33 10.04 -16.60
N GLU A 81 5.32 9.32 -17.11
CA GLU A 81 4.03 9.21 -16.45
C GLU A 81 4.12 8.41 -15.12
N LEU A 82 4.95 7.39 -15.06
CA LEU A 82 5.23 6.67 -13.81
C LEU A 82 5.95 7.56 -12.78
N VAL A 83 6.89 8.42 -13.22
CA VAL A 83 7.59 9.39 -12.35
C VAL A 83 6.62 10.38 -11.73
N HIS A 84 5.78 10.99 -12.54
CA HIS A 84 4.90 12.08 -12.08
C HIS A 84 3.56 11.58 -11.50
N GLY A 85 3.20 10.35 -11.78
CA GLY A 85 1.88 9.79 -11.49
C GLY A 85 0.78 10.41 -12.36
N LYS A 86 -0.36 9.73 -12.42
CA LYS A 86 -1.51 10.21 -13.19
C LYS A 86 -2.05 11.48 -12.56
N THR A 87 -1.75 12.64 -13.13
CA THR A 87 -2.44 13.87 -12.81
C THR A 87 -3.77 13.86 -13.54
N LEU A 88 -4.87 13.86 -12.79
CA LEU A 88 -6.16 14.21 -13.37
C LEU A 88 -6.02 15.62 -13.96
N PRO A 89 -6.28 15.84 -15.27
CA PRO A 89 -6.20 17.18 -15.82
C PRO A 89 -7.26 18.05 -15.16
N THR A 90 -6.84 18.87 -14.22
CA THR A 90 -7.64 19.96 -13.66
C THR A 90 -7.56 21.11 -14.69
N SER A 91 -8.52 21.21 -15.58
CA SER A 91 -8.65 22.40 -16.40
C SER A 91 -8.91 23.58 -15.48
N LYS A 92 -8.26 24.72 -15.75
CA LYS A 92 -8.48 25.97 -14.98
C LYS A 92 -9.96 26.39 -14.93
N LEU A 93 -10.76 25.98 -15.92
CA LEU A 93 -12.22 26.14 -15.94
C LEU A 93 -12.96 25.29 -14.91
N GLU A 94 -12.39 24.15 -14.47
CA GLU A 94 -13.03 23.28 -13.46
C GLU A 94 -12.99 23.88 -12.05
N GLN A 95 -12.16 24.85 -11.81
CA GLN A 95 -12.09 25.57 -10.52
C GLN A 95 -13.16 26.65 -10.39
N LEU A 96 -13.75 27.12 -11.47
CA LEU A 96 -14.65 28.28 -11.46
C LEU A 96 -16.13 27.94 -11.30
N ILE A 97 -16.60 26.74 -11.64
CA ILE A 97 -18.04 26.40 -11.57
C ILE A 97 -18.26 24.96 -11.11
N PRO A 98 -18.38 24.68 -9.80
CA PRO A 98 -18.50 23.32 -9.25
C PRO A 98 -19.70 22.50 -9.76
N PHE A 99 -20.80 23.15 -10.13
CA PHE A 99 -22.04 22.49 -10.58
C PHE A 99 -21.93 21.97 -12.03
N LEU A 100 -21.40 22.78 -12.94
CA LEU A 100 -21.19 22.39 -14.34
C LEU A 100 -20.12 21.29 -14.47
N THR A 101 -19.16 21.23 -13.55
CA THR A 101 -18.11 20.21 -13.52
C THR A 101 -18.65 18.82 -13.15
N LYS A 102 -19.65 18.73 -12.24
CA LYS A 102 -20.30 17.45 -11.92
C LYS A 102 -21.09 16.89 -13.12
N PHE A 103 -21.79 17.75 -13.85
CA PHE A 103 -22.54 17.35 -15.05
C PHE A 103 -21.58 16.97 -16.20
N GLY A 104 -20.53 17.75 -16.44
CA GLY A 104 -19.51 17.46 -17.44
C GLY A 104 -18.70 16.21 -17.13
N LYS A 105 -18.41 15.92 -15.86
CA LYS A 105 -17.80 14.64 -15.43
C LYS A 105 -18.74 13.46 -15.69
N ARG A 106 -20.01 13.58 -15.33
CA ARG A 106 -21.03 12.54 -15.57
C ARG A 106 -21.27 12.28 -17.05
N TYR A 107 -21.34 13.34 -17.87
CA TYR A 107 -21.49 13.22 -19.31
C TYR A 107 -20.24 12.61 -19.98
N ARG A 108 -19.04 13.02 -19.61
CA ARG A 108 -17.78 12.41 -20.09
C ARG A 108 -17.68 10.94 -19.66
N GLN A 109 -18.05 10.63 -18.45
CA GLN A 109 -18.07 9.27 -17.91
C GLN A 109 -19.12 8.41 -18.66
N LEU A 110 -20.29 8.98 -18.93
CA LEU A 110 -21.35 8.31 -19.73
C LEU A 110 -20.86 8.07 -21.18
N ARG A 111 -20.29 9.06 -21.83
CA ARG A 111 -19.75 8.96 -23.20
C ARG A 111 -18.59 7.95 -23.31
N ARG A 112 -17.71 7.92 -22.31
CA ARG A 112 -16.65 6.91 -22.21
C ARG A 112 -17.24 5.52 -21.95
N SER A 113 -18.22 5.40 -21.05
CA SER A 113 -18.90 4.13 -20.81
C SER A 113 -19.60 3.58 -22.05
N LEU A 114 -20.14 4.44 -22.91
CA LEU A 114 -20.72 4.03 -24.20
C LEU A 114 -19.67 3.47 -25.17
N LYS A 115 -18.44 4.01 -25.17
CA LYS A 115 -17.32 3.45 -25.94
C LYS A 115 -17.01 2.01 -25.53
N PHE A 116 -17.13 1.67 -24.25
CA PHE A 116 -16.88 0.32 -23.72
C PHE A 116 -18.11 -0.59 -23.78
N PHE A 117 -19.28 -0.09 -24.22
CA PHE A 117 -20.52 -0.88 -24.31
C PHE A 117 -20.51 -1.89 -25.44
N LYS A 118 -19.83 -1.58 -26.55
CA LYS A 118 -19.90 -2.34 -27.81
C LYS A 118 -18.76 -3.33 -28.03
N THR A 119 -17.72 -3.29 -27.23
CA THR A 119 -16.52 -4.08 -27.50
C THR A 119 -16.20 -5.02 -26.35
N SER A 120 -16.18 -6.33 -26.63
CA SER A 120 -15.20 -7.18 -26.02
C SER A 120 -13.85 -6.52 -26.33
N PHE A 121 -13.14 -6.00 -25.30
CA PHE A 121 -11.81 -5.46 -25.49
C PHE A 121 -10.91 -6.63 -25.85
N GLN A 122 -10.79 -6.87 -27.13
CA GLN A 122 -9.69 -7.65 -27.69
C GLN A 122 -8.55 -6.66 -27.83
N LEU A 123 -7.59 -6.82 -26.98
CA LEU A 123 -6.33 -6.15 -27.08
C LEU A 123 -5.59 -6.67 -28.30
N LYS A 124 -5.76 -6.01 -29.40
CA LYS A 124 -5.11 -6.42 -30.65
C LYS A 124 -3.60 -6.17 -30.66
N GLU A 125 -3.11 -5.28 -29.80
CA GLU A 125 -1.68 -4.95 -29.76
C GLU A 125 -1.24 -4.67 -28.31
N LEU A 126 -0.67 -5.68 -27.65
CA LEU A 126 0.14 -5.48 -26.46
C LEU A 126 1.42 -4.78 -26.92
N ARG A 127 1.62 -3.54 -26.50
CA ARG A 127 2.87 -2.83 -26.74
C ARG A 127 3.78 -3.07 -25.55
N SER A 128 4.90 -3.69 -25.81
CA SER A 128 5.88 -4.01 -24.78
C SER A 128 7.23 -3.40 -25.09
N PHE A 129 7.97 -3.07 -24.04
CA PHE A 129 9.40 -2.76 -24.14
C PHE A 129 10.13 -3.32 -22.90
N ARG A 130 11.38 -3.73 -23.09
CA ARG A 130 12.25 -4.17 -22.00
C ARG A 130 12.95 -2.96 -21.41
N LEU A 131 13.10 -2.95 -20.07
CA LEU A 131 13.82 -1.88 -19.39
C LEU A 131 15.33 -1.94 -19.66
N SER A 132 15.87 -3.12 -19.93
CA SER A 132 17.27 -3.29 -20.36
C SER A 132 17.60 -2.58 -21.67
N GLU A 133 16.58 -2.30 -22.51
CA GLU A 133 16.76 -1.54 -23.75
C GLU A 133 16.92 -0.03 -23.52
N LEU A 134 16.66 0.41 -22.31
CA LEU A 134 16.79 1.81 -21.85
C LEU A 134 18.06 1.96 -21.03
N SER A 135 19.21 1.52 -21.57
CA SER A 135 20.49 1.56 -20.86
C SER A 135 20.73 2.90 -20.16
N ASP A 136 21.11 2.84 -18.89
CA ASP A 136 21.55 3.98 -18.06
C ASP A 136 20.55 5.12 -17.84
N ASN A 137 19.26 4.82 -17.77
CA ASN A 137 18.26 5.85 -17.48
C ASN A 137 18.37 6.33 -16.01
N PRO A 138 18.81 7.59 -15.77
CA PRO A 138 18.96 8.12 -14.40
C PRO A 138 17.63 8.20 -13.64
N ASN A 139 16.49 8.19 -14.34
CA ASN A 139 15.17 8.20 -13.74
C ASN A 139 14.85 6.92 -12.95
N LEU A 140 15.52 5.79 -13.23
CA LEU A 140 15.37 4.55 -12.47
C LEU A 140 15.98 4.65 -11.05
N ARG A 141 16.80 5.67 -10.79
CA ARG A 141 17.40 5.93 -9.46
C ARG A 141 16.54 6.77 -8.53
N ILE A 142 15.37 7.24 -9.02
CA ILE A 142 14.43 7.98 -8.18
C ILE A 142 13.74 6.99 -7.22
N ASN A 143 13.74 7.28 -5.91
CA ASN A 143 13.17 6.43 -4.86
C ASN A 143 11.74 5.94 -5.15
N ARG A 144 10.98 6.70 -5.91
CA ARG A 144 9.63 6.33 -6.32
C ARG A 144 9.62 5.16 -7.32
N LEU A 145 10.65 5.04 -8.16
CA LEU A 145 10.78 4.07 -9.25
C LEU A 145 11.76 2.93 -8.93
N ASP A 146 12.23 2.83 -7.70
CA ASP A 146 13.19 1.81 -7.25
C ASP A 146 12.75 0.38 -7.59
N TYR A 147 11.43 0.12 -7.57
CA TYR A 147 10.85 -1.18 -7.92
C TYR A 147 11.06 -1.60 -9.38
N LEU A 148 11.36 -0.65 -10.28
CA LEU A 148 11.61 -0.96 -11.69
C LEU A 148 12.90 -1.75 -11.91
N GLN A 149 13.85 -1.74 -10.96
CA GLN A 149 15.02 -2.62 -11.00
C GLN A 149 14.67 -4.11 -10.96
N ASP A 150 13.50 -4.45 -10.43
CA ASP A 150 12.99 -5.81 -10.32
C ASP A 150 12.04 -6.19 -11.48
N VAL A 151 11.86 -5.28 -12.45
CA VAL A 151 10.93 -5.41 -13.58
C VAL A 151 11.71 -5.64 -14.87
N GLU A 152 11.37 -6.69 -15.62
CA GLU A 152 11.96 -6.99 -16.92
C GLU A 152 11.48 -6.02 -18.00
N GLY A 153 10.18 -5.70 -18.00
CA GLY A 153 9.60 -4.81 -18.99
C GLY A 153 8.19 -4.35 -18.68
N ILE A 154 7.67 -3.49 -19.53
CA ILE A 154 6.35 -2.88 -19.41
C ILE A 154 5.50 -3.24 -20.62
N VAL A 155 4.26 -3.64 -20.35
CA VAL A 155 3.20 -3.84 -21.33
C VAL A 155 2.16 -2.76 -21.13
N SER A 156 1.69 -2.14 -22.17
CA SER A 156 0.69 -1.10 -22.09
C SER A 156 -0.58 -1.44 -22.85
N LEU A 157 -1.69 -1.01 -22.27
CA LEU A 157 -3.02 -1.31 -22.73
C LEU A 157 -3.94 -0.15 -22.44
N ASP A 158 -4.31 0.57 -23.48
CA ASP A 158 -5.10 1.78 -23.37
C ASP A 158 -6.35 1.60 -22.53
N ASP A 159 -6.47 2.44 -21.49
CA ASP A 159 -7.67 2.58 -20.67
C ASP A 159 -8.16 1.26 -19.97
N VAL A 160 -7.30 0.23 -19.84
CA VAL A 160 -7.71 -1.08 -19.30
C VAL A 160 -8.33 -0.98 -17.91
N TYR A 161 -7.73 -0.21 -17.03
CA TYR A 161 -8.24 -0.05 -15.65
C TYR A 161 -9.50 0.80 -15.61
N GLU A 162 -9.58 1.85 -16.45
CA GLU A 162 -10.80 2.63 -16.59
C GLU A 162 -11.95 1.78 -17.14
N ALA A 163 -11.68 0.96 -18.16
CA ALA A 163 -12.65 0.02 -18.72
C ALA A 163 -13.15 -0.98 -17.66
N SER A 164 -12.24 -1.57 -16.87
CA SER A 164 -12.58 -2.46 -15.76
C SER A 164 -13.52 -1.78 -14.75
N GLN A 165 -13.20 -0.56 -14.34
CA GLN A 165 -14.02 0.20 -13.38
C GLN A 165 -15.38 0.57 -13.96
N LEU A 166 -15.45 1.05 -15.19
CA LEU A 166 -16.70 1.48 -15.84
C LEU A 166 -17.64 0.31 -16.14
N THR A 167 -17.11 -0.85 -16.54
CA THR A 167 -17.93 -2.05 -16.77
C THR A 167 -18.50 -2.58 -15.46
N ALA A 168 -17.78 -2.47 -14.34
CA ALA A 168 -18.27 -2.85 -13.02
C ALA A 168 -19.40 -1.94 -12.49
N LEU A 169 -19.56 -0.72 -13.00
CA LEU A 169 -20.69 0.16 -12.66
C LEU A 169 -22.03 -0.28 -13.27
N LYS A 170 -22.00 -1.13 -14.31
CA LYS A 170 -23.20 -1.49 -15.06
C LYS A 170 -24.08 -2.50 -14.32
N LYS A 171 -25.38 -2.48 -14.57
CA LYS A 171 -26.33 -3.46 -14.01
C LYS A 171 -26.01 -4.89 -14.47
N GLN A 172 -25.67 -5.04 -15.77
CA GLN A 172 -25.11 -6.28 -16.31
C GLN A 172 -23.59 -6.12 -16.40
N CYS A 173 -22.89 -6.56 -15.37
CA CYS A 173 -21.46 -6.49 -15.30
C CYS A 173 -20.84 -7.55 -16.23
N LYS A 174 -20.28 -7.11 -17.38
CA LYS A 174 -19.49 -7.98 -18.25
C LYS A 174 -18.00 -7.65 -18.03
N PRO A 175 -17.16 -8.64 -17.72
CA PRO A 175 -15.74 -8.40 -17.55
C PRO A 175 -15.08 -8.00 -18.86
N VAL A 176 -14.02 -7.18 -18.76
CA VAL A 176 -13.19 -6.78 -19.88
C VAL A 176 -12.29 -7.93 -20.26
N SER A 177 -12.45 -8.45 -21.47
CA SER A 177 -11.62 -9.55 -21.98
C SER A 177 -10.28 -9.03 -22.48
N ILE A 178 -9.18 -9.63 -22.03
CA ILE A 178 -7.81 -9.31 -22.42
C ILE A 178 -7.11 -10.57 -22.87
N ASP A 179 -6.34 -10.49 -23.96
CA ASP A 179 -5.53 -11.59 -24.46
C ASP A 179 -4.08 -11.42 -23.96
N LEU A 180 -3.59 -12.41 -23.21
CA LEU A 180 -2.30 -12.36 -22.53
C LEU A 180 -1.38 -13.52 -22.99
N GLN A 181 -1.49 -13.92 -24.24
CA GLN A 181 -0.63 -14.93 -24.81
C GLN A 181 0.87 -14.62 -24.58
N GLY A 182 1.62 -15.60 -24.12
CA GLY A 182 3.06 -15.49 -23.87
C GLY A 182 3.43 -15.10 -22.43
N PHE A 183 2.45 -15.03 -21.52
CA PHE A 183 2.67 -14.98 -20.09
C PHE A 183 2.21 -16.27 -19.43
N ASP A 184 2.90 -16.69 -18.35
CA ASP A 184 2.56 -17.87 -17.55
C ASP A 184 1.53 -17.56 -16.48
N ALA A 185 1.60 -16.35 -15.89
CA ALA A 185 0.64 -15.90 -14.88
C ALA A 185 0.32 -14.41 -15.01
N PHE A 186 -0.90 -14.04 -14.62
CA PHE A 186 -1.34 -12.66 -14.49
C PHE A 186 -1.83 -12.41 -13.07
N ILE A 187 -1.22 -11.43 -12.39
CA ILE A 187 -1.54 -11.09 -11.00
C ILE A 187 -2.06 -9.66 -10.95
N THR A 188 -3.27 -9.47 -10.44
CA THR A 188 -3.79 -8.14 -10.15
C THR A 188 -3.57 -7.77 -8.69
N CYS A 189 -3.04 -6.57 -8.45
CA CYS A 189 -2.78 -6.06 -7.10
C CYS A 189 -4.04 -5.54 -6.39
N CYS A 190 -5.20 -5.58 -7.03
CA CYS A 190 -6.50 -5.27 -6.44
C CYS A 190 -7.61 -5.92 -7.29
N PRO A 191 -8.85 -6.04 -6.78
CA PRO A 191 -9.97 -6.58 -7.53
C PRO A 191 -10.28 -5.77 -8.79
N LEU A 192 -10.23 -6.42 -9.94
CA LEU A 192 -10.51 -5.83 -11.25
C LEU A 192 -11.52 -6.67 -12.03
N ASN A 193 -12.45 -6.02 -12.73
CA ASN A 193 -13.43 -6.67 -13.58
C ASN A 193 -12.80 -7.05 -14.95
N LEU A 194 -11.85 -8.00 -14.91
CA LEU A 194 -11.11 -8.50 -16.06
C LEU A 194 -11.37 -9.99 -16.29
N LYS A 195 -11.29 -10.41 -17.55
CA LYS A 195 -11.32 -11.82 -17.97
C LYS A 195 -10.13 -12.06 -18.90
N PRO A 196 -8.97 -12.44 -18.37
CA PRO A 196 -7.82 -12.79 -19.19
C PRO A 196 -8.10 -14.07 -19.99
N ARG A 197 -7.47 -14.16 -21.19
CA ARG A 197 -7.51 -15.30 -22.08
C ARG A 197 -6.09 -15.67 -22.48
N ASN A 198 -5.90 -16.91 -22.88
CA ASN A 198 -4.61 -17.45 -23.33
C ASN A 198 -3.49 -17.31 -22.28
N ILE A 199 -3.88 -17.46 -21.01
CA ILE A 199 -2.97 -17.48 -19.86
C ILE A 199 -3.32 -18.63 -18.93
N PRO A 200 -2.32 -19.40 -18.45
CA PRO A 200 -2.57 -20.56 -17.59
C PRO A 200 -3.11 -20.17 -16.21
N VAL A 201 -2.55 -19.12 -15.60
CA VAL A 201 -2.85 -18.74 -14.22
C VAL A 201 -3.31 -17.30 -14.12
N PHE A 202 -4.46 -17.08 -13.47
CA PHE A 202 -4.99 -15.76 -13.14
C PHE A 202 -5.20 -15.63 -11.65
N ILE A 203 -4.60 -14.63 -11.03
CA ILE A 203 -4.63 -14.37 -9.58
C ILE A 203 -5.12 -12.95 -9.34
N GLN A 204 -6.03 -12.75 -8.38
CA GLN A 204 -6.46 -11.43 -7.94
C GLN A 204 -6.22 -11.23 -6.44
N THR A 205 -5.71 -10.06 -6.05
CA THR A 205 -5.49 -9.72 -4.64
C THR A 205 -6.67 -8.95 -4.06
N VAL A 206 -7.17 -9.39 -2.91
CA VAL A 206 -8.25 -8.76 -2.14
C VAL A 206 -7.66 -8.18 -0.86
N HIS A 207 -7.60 -6.84 -0.77
CA HIS A 207 -6.98 -6.14 0.37
C HIS A 207 -7.96 -5.91 1.51
N ASP A 208 -9.20 -5.60 1.22
CA ASP A 208 -10.21 -5.33 2.24
C ASP A 208 -11.63 -5.39 1.66
N LEU A 209 -12.60 -5.37 2.56
CA LEU A 209 -14.02 -5.19 2.26
C LEU A 209 -14.56 -3.93 2.97
N ILE A 210 -13.70 -2.95 3.25
CA ILE A 210 -14.03 -1.75 4.03
C ILE A 210 -15.23 -1.01 3.45
N ALA A 211 -15.39 -0.97 2.13
CA ALA A 211 -16.54 -0.34 1.51
C ALA A 211 -17.88 -1.01 1.88
N LEU A 212 -17.88 -2.30 2.23
CA LEU A 212 -19.07 -3.02 2.70
C LEU A 212 -19.29 -2.84 4.21
N GLU A 213 -18.23 -2.65 4.98
CA GLU A 213 -18.26 -2.64 6.45
C GLU A 213 -18.40 -1.24 7.05
N TYR A 214 -17.93 -0.22 6.33
CA TYR A 214 -17.85 1.15 6.86
C TYR A 214 -18.70 2.10 6.03
N ALA A 215 -19.92 2.36 6.51
CA ALA A 215 -20.93 3.17 5.81
C ALA A 215 -20.45 4.56 5.30
N PRO A 216 -19.55 5.30 6.00
CA PRO A 216 -19.03 6.57 5.49
C PRO A 216 -18.01 6.43 4.35
N HIS A 217 -17.75 5.23 3.83
CA HIS A 217 -16.85 5.02 2.70
C HIS A 217 -17.47 5.56 1.40
N ASN A 218 -16.71 6.33 0.62
CA ASN A 218 -17.20 7.00 -0.58
C ASN A 218 -17.18 6.15 -1.85
N GLU A 219 -16.91 4.86 -1.76
CA GLU A 219 -16.87 3.98 -2.93
C GLU A 219 -18.29 3.57 -3.36
N ASN A 220 -18.49 3.42 -4.66
CA ASN A 220 -19.77 2.95 -5.17
C ASN A 220 -19.94 1.45 -4.87
N MET A 221 -20.89 1.09 -4.00
CA MET A 221 -21.13 -0.28 -3.52
C MET A 221 -21.33 -1.28 -4.64
N ARG A 222 -22.12 -0.93 -5.68
CA ARG A 222 -22.32 -1.83 -6.83
C ARG A 222 -21.03 -2.10 -7.57
N GLN A 223 -20.25 -1.05 -7.84
CA GLN A 223 -18.95 -1.18 -8.51
C GLN A 223 -18.00 -2.05 -7.70
N PHE A 224 -17.96 -1.83 -6.40
CA PHE A 224 -17.10 -2.58 -5.48
C PHE A 224 -17.50 -4.05 -5.45
N THR A 225 -18.79 -4.36 -5.24
CA THR A 225 -19.30 -5.74 -5.22
C THR A 225 -19.02 -6.47 -6.54
N HIS A 226 -19.26 -5.83 -7.68
CA HIS A 226 -18.99 -6.45 -8.99
C HIS A 226 -17.50 -6.72 -9.21
N ARG A 227 -16.59 -5.87 -8.71
CA ARG A 227 -15.14 -6.13 -8.77
C ARG A 227 -14.75 -7.31 -7.89
N LEU A 228 -15.33 -7.43 -6.69
CA LEU A 228 -15.13 -8.60 -5.82
C LEU A 228 -15.68 -9.87 -6.45
N GLN A 229 -16.88 -9.84 -7.05
CA GLN A 229 -17.45 -10.98 -7.78
C GLN A 229 -16.58 -11.41 -8.97
N ALA A 230 -15.88 -10.48 -9.62
CA ALA A 230 -14.92 -10.78 -10.68
C ALA A 230 -13.69 -11.55 -10.20
N CYS A 231 -13.46 -11.63 -8.89
CA CYS A 231 -12.40 -12.47 -8.31
C CYS A 231 -12.81 -13.95 -8.19
N LEU A 232 -14.11 -14.29 -8.24
CA LEU A 232 -14.57 -15.67 -8.04
C LEU A 232 -13.95 -16.69 -9.02
N PRO A 233 -13.81 -16.40 -10.33
CA PRO A 233 -13.18 -17.35 -11.26
C PRO A 233 -11.65 -17.31 -11.26
N ALA A 234 -11.01 -16.51 -10.42
CA ALA A 234 -9.57 -16.39 -10.29
C ALA A 234 -9.07 -17.07 -9.01
N LYS A 235 -7.82 -17.47 -8.99
CA LYS A 235 -7.13 -17.73 -7.71
C LYS A 235 -6.99 -16.44 -6.94
N ARG A 236 -7.02 -16.48 -5.62
CA ARG A 236 -7.10 -15.27 -4.80
C ARG A 236 -6.00 -15.19 -3.76
N ILE A 237 -5.48 -13.99 -3.55
CA ILE A 237 -4.63 -13.64 -2.43
C ILE A 237 -5.43 -12.71 -1.52
N HIS A 238 -5.62 -13.11 -0.29
CA HIS A 238 -6.20 -12.27 0.76
C HIS A 238 -5.09 -11.80 1.70
N VAL A 239 -5.13 -10.52 2.07
CA VAL A 239 -4.09 -9.95 2.95
C VAL A 239 -4.29 -10.34 4.42
N SER A 240 -5.45 -10.89 4.78
CA SER A 240 -5.77 -11.36 6.13
C SER A 240 -6.82 -12.47 6.10
N SER A 241 -6.84 -13.30 7.13
CA SER A 241 -7.88 -14.32 7.34
C SER A 241 -9.25 -13.68 7.53
N SER A 242 -9.29 -12.52 8.18
CA SER A 242 -10.51 -11.71 8.31
C SER A 242 -11.05 -11.28 6.95
N THR A 243 -10.19 -10.76 6.06
CA THR A 243 -10.59 -10.39 4.69
C THR A 243 -11.09 -11.59 3.90
N CYS A 244 -10.41 -12.76 4.02
CA CYS A 244 -10.81 -13.99 3.36
C CYS A 244 -12.19 -14.45 3.83
N ARG A 245 -12.41 -14.57 5.14
CA ARG A 245 -13.71 -14.96 5.72
C ARG A 245 -14.83 -14.04 5.23
N LYS A 246 -14.65 -12.71 5.33
CA LYS A 246 -15.64 -11.72 4.90
C LYS A 246 -15.92 -11.78 3.39
N PHE A 247 -14.90 -12.06 2.58
CA PHE A 247 -15.08 -12.26 1.15
C PHE A 247 -16.03 -13.43 0.89
N HIS A 248 -15.83 -14.56 1.55
CA HIS A 248 -16.72 -15.72 1.40
C HIS A 248 -18.12 -15.45 1.93
N GLU A 249 -18.27 -14.79 3.08
CA GLU A 249 -19.57 -14.45 3.66
C GLU A 249 -20.39 -13.52 2.76
N HIS A 250 -19.77 -12.51 2.15
CA HIS A 250 -20.49 -11.48 1.40
C HIS A 250 -20.56 -11.72 -0.11
N ILE A 251 -19.62 -12.45 -0.69
CA ILE A 251 -19.46 -12.57 -2.14
C ILE A 251 -19.74 -13.99 -2.62
N SER A 252 -19.38 -15.01 -1.85
CA SER A 252 -19.54 -16.43 -2.21
C SER A 252 -20.80 -17.04 -1.57
N VAL A 253 -21.94 -16.39 -1.65
CA VAL A 253 -23.20 -16.73 -0.94
C VAL A 253 -23.67 -18.21 -1.11
N ASN A 254 -23.10 -18.96 -2.04
CA ASN A 254 -23.44 -20.37 -2.28
C ASN A 254 -22.44 -21.38 -1.66
N SER A 255 -21.45 -20.94 -0.91
CA SER A 255 -20.38 -21.79 -0.36
C SER A 255 -20.30 -21.72 1.17
N ILE A 256 -21.44 -21.74 1.85
CA ILE A 256 -21.48 -21.78 3.33
C ILE A 256 -20.90 -23.12 3.78
N GLY A 257 -19.69 -23.11 4.33
CA GLY A 257 -19.09 -24.23 5.05
C GLY A 257 -17.82 -24.82 4.44
N GLU A 258 -17.29 -24.33 3.35
CA GLU A 258 -15.99 -24.80 2.84
C GLU A 258 -14.82 -24.07 3.52
N ALA A 259 -13.88 -24.87 4.03
CA ALA A 259 -12.52 -24.41 4.33
C ALA A 259 -11.95 -23.62 3.14
N LEU A 260 -10.98 -22.73 3.37
CA LEU A 260 -10.22 -22.04 2.33
C LEU A 260 -10.14 -22.93 1.08
N SER A 261 -10.73 -22.49 -0.03
CA SER A 261 -10.64 -23.26 -1.26
C SER A 261 -9.15 -23.36 -1.63
N SER A 262 -8.75 -24.40 -2.35
CA SER A 262 -7.37 -24.53 -2.87
C SER A 262 -6.91 -23.35 -3.73
N GLU A 263 -7.84 -22.46 -4.06
CA GLU A 263 -7.64 -21.23 -4.85
C GLU A 263 -7.41 -19.98 -3.99
N ASP A 264 -7.53 -20.09 -2.66
CA ASP A 264 -7.35 -18.98 -1.73
C ASP A 264 -6.05 -19.10 -0.94
N THR A 265 -5.35 -17.99 -0.80
CA THR A 265 -4.14 -17.88 0.01
C THR A 265 -4.22 -16.63 0.86
N VAL A 266 -3.80 -16.71 2.12
CA VAL A 266 -3.80 -15.59 3.05
C VAL A 266 -2.37 -15.22 3.39
N VAL A 267 -1.91 -14.07 2.89
CA VAL A 267 -0.53 -13.63 3.13
C VAL A 267 -0.35 -12.13 2.95
N GLN A 268 0.43 -11.51 3.83
CA GLN A 268 0.80 -10.10 3.78
C GLN A 268 2.28 -9.93 4.12
N PRO A 269 3.11 -9.37 3.23
CA PRO A 269 4.49 -9.06 3.54
C PRO A 269 4.58 -7.81 4.43
N PRO A 270 5.63 -7.68 5.26
CA PRO A 270 5.94 -6.45 6.00
C PRO A 270 6.32 -5.32 5.03
N SER A 271 6.22 -4.07 5.48
CA SER A 271 6.35 -2.91 4.59
C SER A 271 7.60 -2.06 4.78
N LEU A 272 8.32 -2.21 5.88
CA LEU A 272 9.53 -1.43 6.08
C LEU A 272 10.63 -1.89 5.13
N TYR A 273 11.07 -0.99 4.29
CA TYR A 273 12.10 -1.29 3.30
C TYR A 273 13.48 -0.88 3.81
N LEU A 274 14.43 -1.82 3.78
CA LEU A 274 15.79 -1.67 4.26
C LEU A 274 16.79 -1.80 3.10
N PRO A 275 16.89 -0.81 2.18
CA PRO A 275 17.66 -0.96 0.95
C PRO A 275 19.15 -1.20 1.17
N SER A 276 19.74 -0.60 2.19
CA SER A 276 21.17 -0.73 2.53
C SER A 276 21.52 -2.07 3.17
N LEU A 277 20.61 -2.63 3.95
CA LEU A 277 20.84 -3.88 4.71
C LEU A 277 20.63 -5.13 3.86
N HIS A 278 19.78 -5.07 2.83
CA HIS A 278 19.60 -6.18 1.87
C HIS A 278 20.81 -6.36 0.93
N ARG A 279 21.62 -5.32 0.72
CA ARG A 279 22.80 -5.39 -0.16
C ARG A 279 24.06 -5.90 0.54
N ASN A 280 24.16 -5.71 1.86
CA ASN A 280 25.33 -6.10 2.64
C ASN A 280 24.90 -7.09 3.72
N ALA A 281 24.99 -8.39 3.43
CA ALA A 281 24.78 -9.46 4.41
C ALA A 281 25.73 -9.40 5.64
N GLY A 282 26.55 -8.36 5.73
CA GLY A 282 27.48 -8.06 6.81
C GLY A 282 27.27 -6.67 7.42
N GLY A 283 26.06 -6.09 7.33
CA GLY A 283 25.75 -4.74 7.81
C GLY A 283 26.36 -4.44 9.19
N GLN A 284 27.28 -3.47 9.22
CA GLN A 284 27.86 -2.95 10.45
C GLN A 284 26.88 -1.94 11.08
N ALA A 285 27.03 -1.69 12.37
CA ALA A 285 26.21 -0.74 13.13
C ALA A 285 26.16 0.68 12.51
N ASN A 286 27.07 1.00 11.60
CA ASN A 286 27.17 2.28 10.90
C ASN A 286 26.07 2.52 9.83
N ASP A 287 25.25 1.50 9.50
CA ASP A 287 24.19 1.61 8.49
C ASP A 287 22.83 2.04 9.07
N LEU A 288 22.76 2.32 10.37
CA LEU A 288 21.54 2.84 10.98
C LEU A 288 21.24 4.26 10.51
N PRO A 289 19.97 4.57 10.14
CA PRO A 289 19.61 5.93 9.86
C PRO A 289 19.85 6.84 11.07
N PRO A 290 20.21 8.12 10.87
CA PRO A 290 20.52 9.04 11.97
C PRO A 290 19.31 9.18 12.91
N SER A 291 19.60 9.31 14.22
CA SER A 291 18.59 9.30 15.28
C SER A 291 17.83 10.63 15.49
N SER A 292 18.09 11.62 14.69
CA SER A 292 17.41 12.92 14.79
C SER A 292 17.02 13.44 13.43
N HIS A 293 15.72 13.64 13.22
CA HIS A 293 15.19 14.27 12.02
C HIS A 293 14.57 15.63 12.37
N LEU A 294 14.90 16.62 11.56
CA LEU A 294 14.15 17.85 11.49
C LEU A 294 12.91 17.60 10.63
N LEU A 295 11.77 17.43 11.28
CA LEU A 295 10.51 17.17 10.60
C LEU A 295 9.74 18.46 10.39
N HIS A 296 9.17 18.62 9.21
CA HIS A 296 8.32 19.75 8.91
C HIS A 296 6.98 19.64 9.65
N ASP A 297 6.61 20.68 10.42
CA ASP A 297 5.33 20.74 11.12
C ASP A 297 4.26 21.36 10.23
N GLN A 298 3.32 20.56 9.74
CA GLN A 298 2.22 21.02 8.88
C GLN A 298 1.20 21.96 9.57
N ARG A 299 1.27 22.14 10.88
CA ARG A 299 0.45 23.13 11.59
C ARG A 299 0.87 24.55 11.24
N SER A 300 2.12 24.76 10.93
CA SER A 300 2.65 26.08 10.54
C SER A 300 2.38 26.36 9.07
N LYS A 301 1.83 27.55 8.79
CA LYS A 301 1.70 28.05 7.42
C LYS A 301 3.07 28.41 6.81
N SER A 302 4.09 28.62 7.64
CA SER A 302 5.47 28.85 7.21
C SER A 302 6.17 27.53 6.93
N LYS A 303 6.70 27.37 5.70
CA LYS A 303 7.49 26.19 5.31
C LYS A 303 8.80 26.03 6.09
N SER A 304 9.18 27.03 6.90
CA SER A 304 10.46 27.05 7.64
C SER A 304 10.38 26.49 9.05
N LYS A 305 9.16 26.16 9.57
CA LYS A 305 9.06 25.64 10.93
C LYS A 305 9.30 24.15 10.96
N THR A 306 10.52 23.75 11.33
CA THR A 306 10.89 22.39 11.60
C THR A 306 10.81 22.10 13.10
N SER A 307 10.48 20.85 13.44
CA SER A 307 10.46 20.35 14.81
C SER A 307 11.35 19.12 14.89
N SER A 308 12.22 19.05 15.90
CA SER A 308 12.98 17.85 16.20
C SER A 308 12.17 16.93 17.12
N LEU A 309 12.23 15.62 16.86
CA LEU A 309 11.78 14.59 17.78
C LEU A 309 12.98 14.01 18.51
N LYS A 310 12.89 13.93 19.83
CA LYS A 310 13.89 13.23 20.63
C LYS A 310 13.59 11.73 20.61
N PRO A 311 14.58 10.85 20.36
CA PRO A 311 14.39 9.41 20.44
C PRO A 311 13.78 8.99 21.78
N PHE A 312 12.87 8.04 21.75
CA PHE A 312 12.15 7.51 22.91
C PHE A 312 11.42 8.57 23.77
N ARG A 313 10.98 9.66 23.09
CA ARG A 313 10.16 10.72 23.69
C ARG A 313 8.92 11.03 22.86
N TYR A 314 8.44 10.04 22.10
CA TYR A 314 7.20 10.20 21.33
C TYR A 314 6.47 8.86 21.11
N LEU A 315 5.17 9.00 20.93
CA LEU A 315 4.25 7.98 20.43
C LEU A 315 4.04 8.22 18.93
N LEU A 316 3.92 7.17 18.14
CA LEU A 316 3.81 7.24 16.69
C LEU A 316 2.42 6.82 16.20
N PHE A 317 1.79 7.65 15.38
CA PHE A 317 0.67 7.29 14.54
C PHE A 317 1.10 7.34 13.09
N ASN A 318 1.13 6.20 12.40
CA ASN A 318 1.54 6.10 11.00
C ASN A 318 0.41 5.55 10.14
N SER A 319 -0.43 6.44 9.58
CA SER A 319 -1.53 6.06 8.69
C SER A 319 -2.06 7.25 7.89
N SER A 320 -2.86 6.99 6.84
CA SER A 320 -3.65 8.03 6.18
C SER A 320 -4.64 8.65 7.17
N VAL A 321 -4.85 9.97 7.07
CA VAL A 321 -5.82 10.66 7.93
C VAL A 321 -7.21 10.53 7.31
N GLU A 322 -7.92 9.51 7.77
CA GLU A 322 -9.29 9.15 7.37
C GLU A 322 -10.12 8.85 8.61
N ALA A 323 -11.44 9.09 8.55
CA ALA A 323 -12.32 8.91 9.72
C ALA A 323 -12.23 7.48 10.30
N ARG A 324 -12.11 6.45 9.45
CA ARG A 324 -11.97 5.05 9.89
C ARG A 324 -10.69 4.77 10.68
N LYS A 325 -9.65 5.59 10.52
CA LYS A 325 -8.38 5.50 11.27
C LYS A 325 -8.46 6.14 12.65
N ASN A 326 -9.55 6.82 12.93
CA ASN A 326 -9.95 7.32 14.25
C ASN A 326 -8.94 8.25 14.93
N LEU A 327 -8.16 9.01 14.12
CA LEU A 327 -7.15 9.93 14.65
C LEU A 327 -7.73 10.98 15.59
N LEU A 328 -8.96 11.49 15.33
CA LEU A 328 -9.59 12.48 16.19
C LEU A 328 -9.81 11.97 17.62
N PHE A 329 -10.21 10.71 17.76
CA PHE A 329 -10.30 10.05 19.07
C PHE A 329 -8.93 9.97 19.74
N LEU A 330 -7.90 9.56 19.01
CA LEU A 330 -6.54 9.43 19.54
C LEU A 330 -5.98 10.76 20.03
N VAL A 331 -6.15 11.83 19.26
CA VAL A 331 -5.71 13.19 19.63
C VAL A 331 -6.36 13.62 20.93
N LYS A 332 -7.67 13.38 21.10
CA LYS A 332 -8.39 13.70 22.35
C LYS A 332 -7.87 12.85 23.52
N ALA A 333 -7.65 11.55 23.33
CA ALA A 333 -7.10 10.68 24.35
C ALA A 333 -5.67 11.10 24.75
N PHE A 334 -4.85 11.50 23.79
CA PHE A 334 -3.52 12.03 24.07
C PHE A 334 -3.56 13.34 24.86
N ALA A 335 -4.44 14.28 24.49
CA ALA A 335 -4.63 15.51 25.25
C ALA A 335 -5.06 15.24 26.70
N GLN A 336 -5.98 14.29 26.91
CA GLN A 336 -6.43 13.88 28.25
C GLN A 336 -5.32 13.23 29.09
N SER A 337 -4.36 12.53 28.43
CA SER A 337 -3.27 11.85 29.15
C SER A 337 -2.29 12.81 29.84
N GLY A 338 -2.22 14.06 29.42
CA GLY A 338 -1.27 15.05 29.95
C GLY A 338 0.18 14.83 29.48
N LEU A 339 0.49 13.77 28.75
CA LEU A 339 1.84 13.39 28.32
C LEU A 339 2.57 14.51 27.55
N GLY A 340 1.82 15.35 26.82
CA GLY A 340 2.40 16.51 26.14
C GLY A 340 3.06 17.52 27.10
N ARG A 341 2.58 17.64 28.34
CA ARG A 341 3.17 18.48 29.39
C ARG A 341 4.45 17.86 29.96
N ASP A 342 4.53 16.54 29.96
CA ASP A 342 5.70 15.77 30.41
C ASP A 342 6.78 15.64 29.34
N GLY A 343 6.63 16.37 28.21
CA GLY A 343 7.58 16.39 27.12
C GLY A 343 7.53 15.19 26.19
N ILE A 344 6.54 14.32 26.31
CA ILE A 344 6.25 13.25 25.36
C ILE A 344 5.43 13.83 24.20
N ARG A 345 5.75 13.47 22.98
CA ARG A 345 5.04 13.98 21.79
C ARG A 345 4.21 12.89 21.12
N LEU A 346 3.12 13.29 20.46
CA LEU A 346 2.43 12.45 19.49
C LEU A 346 2.87 12.84 18.08
N CYS A 347 3.63 11.98 17.42
CA CYS A 347 4.04 12.14 16.04
C CYS A 347 3.00 11.49 15.12
N VAL A 348 2.35 12.30 14.30
CA VAL A 348 1.36 11.86 13.31
C VAL A 348 1.96 11.97 11.92
N THR A 349 2.29 10.83 11.31
CA THR A 349 2.66 10.76 9.90
C THR A 349 1.40 10.47 9.08
N GLY A 350 1.27 11.15 7.96
CA GLY A 350 0.10 11.01 7.10
C GLY A 350 -0.46 12.38 6.70
N LYS A 351 -0.99 12.43 5.49
CA LYS A 351 -1.44 13.69 4.92
C LYS A 351 -2.87 14.03 5.36
N LEU A 352 -3.06 15.21 5.90
CA LEU A 352 -4.37 15.79 6.11
C LEU A 352 -4.98 16.20 4.76
N LYS A 353 -6.20 15.76 4.50
CA LYS A 353 -7.00 16.12 3.33
C LYS A 353 -7.71 17.46 3.52
N SER A 354 -8.38 17.95 2.48
CA SER A 354 -9.23 19.14 2.54
C SER A 354 -10.70 18.76 2.81
N ASP A 355 -10.92 17.78 3.69
CA ASP A 355 -12.24 17.30 4.10
C ASP A 355 -12.63 17.79 5.51
N SER A 356 -13.89 17.60 5.90
CA SER A 356 -14.41 18.00 7.21
C SER A 356 -13.70 17.28 8.35
N TYR A 357 -13.39 15.99 8.21
CA TYR A 357 -12.69 15.22 9.24
C TYR A 357 -11.29 15.77 9.51
N SER A 358 -10.52 16.02 8.45
CA SER A 358 -9.18 16.63 8.58
C SER A 358 -9.24 18.05 9.16
N LYS A 359 -10.33 18.79 8.91
CA LYS A 359 -10.55 20.10 9.53
C LYS A 359 -10.73 19.97 11.04
N SER A 360 -11.60 19.06 11.50
CA SER A 360 -11.80 18.79 12.93
C SER A 360 -10.51 18.33 13.62
N VAL A 361 -9.70 17.49 12.97
CA VAL A 361 -8.38 17.10 13.50
C VAL A 361 -7.47 18.33 13.68
N ARG A 362 -7.39 19.23 12.67
CA ARG A 362 -6.57 20.44 12.77
C ARG A 362 -7.02 21.36 13.92
N GLU A 363 -8.32 21.53 14.12
CA GLU A 363 -8.89 22.36 15.19
C GLU A 363 -8.47 21.85 16.58
N VAL A 364 -8.54 20.57 16.81
CA VAL A 364 -8.11 19.98 18.10
C VAL A 364 -6.59 20.07 18.26
N VAL A 365 -5.83 19.72 17.23
CA VAL A 365 -4.36 19.74 17.27
C VAL A 365 -3.78 21.14 17.42
N ALA A 366 -4.48 22.19 16.95
CA ALA A 366 -4.03 23.58 17.09
C ALA A 366 -3.82 24.00 18.55
N ASN A 367 -4.58 23.44 19.48
CA ASN A 367 -4.52 23.72 20.91
C ASN A 367 -3.61 22.74 21.69
N GLU A 368 -2.99 21.77 21.01
CA GLU A 368 -2.17 20.73 21.64
C GLU A 368 -0.72 20.78 21.16
N PRO A 369 0.16 21.52 21.86
CA PRO A 369 1.55 21.71 21.42
C PRO A 369 2.38 20.42 21.39
N GLY A 370 1.99 19.40 22.14
CA GLY A 370 2.62 18.09 22.18
C GLY A 370 2.43 17.25 20.91
N ILE A 371 1.57 17.68 19.96
CA ILE A 371 1.27 16.91 18.74
C ILE A 371 2.05 17.50 17.56
N LEU A 372 2.71 16.64 16.79
CA LEU A 372 3.42 16.99 15.56
C LEU A 372 2.75 16.32 14.37
N LEU A 373 2.34 17.11 13.37
CA LEU A 373 1.80 16.63 12.10
C LEU A 373 2.88 16.74 11.01
N THR A 374 3.47 15.63 10.59
CA THR A 374 4.59 15.64 9.63
C THR A 374 4.12 15.58 8.16
N GLY A 375 2.92 15.07 7.91
CA GLY A 375 2.54 14.65 6.57
C GLY A 375 3.24 13.36 6.15
N TYR A 376 3.41 13.13 4.85
CA TYR A 376 4.18 11.99 4.37
C TYR A 376 5.67 12.22 4.61
N VAL A 377 6.31 11.16 5.08
CA VAL A 377 7.75 11.07 5.25
C VAL A 377 8.31 10.04 4.27
N ASP A 378 9.60 10.15 3.93
CA ASP A 378 10.28 9.13 3.11
C ASP A 378 10.50 7.82 3.90
N GLU A 379 10.90 6.76 3.21
CA GLU A 379 11.06 5.43 3.80
C GLU A 379 12.15 5.37 4.87
N ALA A 380 13.24 6.13 4.71
CA ALA A 380 14.32 6.17 5.69
C ALA A 380 13.86 6.87 6.97
N THR A 381 13.19 8.00 6.84
CA THR A 381 12.57 8.74 7.96
C THR A 381 11.50 7.87 8.64
N LYS A 382 10.68 7.15 7.87
CA LYS A 382 9.68 6.24 8.43
C LYS A 382 10.32 5.16 9.28
N LEU A 383 11.36 4.50 8.78
CA LEU A 383 12.09 3.48 9.53
C LEU A 383 12.67 4.05 10.84
N ASP A 384 13.30 5.23 10.76
CA ASP A 384 13.86 5.86 11.95
C ASP A 384 12.80 6.22 12.98
N LEU A 385 11.64 6.70 12.53
CA LEU A 385 10.50 6.98 13.42
C LEU A 385 10.02 5.71 14.15
N TYR A 386 9.98 4.56 13.49
CA TYR A 386 9.64 3.30 14.15
C TYR A 386 10.74 2.83 15.12
N LEU A 387 12.00 2.96 14.74
CA LEU A 387 13.13 2.54 15.59
C LEU A 387 13.24 3.33 16.90
N ASN A 388 12.77 4.58 16.92
CA ASN A 388 12.92 5.49 18.05
C ASN A 388 11.61 5.83 18.78
N ALA A 389 10.45 5.30 18.35
CA ALA A 389 9.18 5.53 19.03
C ALA A 389 9.10 4.77 20.37
N LEU A 390 8.32 5.27 21.31
CA LEU A 390 7.94 4.53 22.53
C LEU A 390 6.90 3.45 22.21
N ALA A 391 5.91 3.81 21.40
CA ALA A 391 4.88 2.88 20.94
C ALA A 391 4.28 3.36 19.62
N LEU A 392 3.71 2.43 18.84
CA LEU A 392 2.79 2.73 17.77
C LEU A 392 1.36 2.81 18.32
N LEU A 393 0.55 3.73 17.78
CA LEU A 393 -0.86 3.89 18.13
C LEU A 393 -1.74 3.68 16.90
N SER A 394 -2.67 2.73 16.95
CA SER A 394 -3.58 2.42 15.84
C SER A 394 -5.03 2.21 16.30
N PRO A 395 -5.80 3.29 16.53
CA PRO A 395 -7.20 3.20 17.01
C PRO A 395 -8.20 2.95 15.89
N SER A 396 -7.82 2.28 14.82
CA SER A 396 -8.63 2.10 13.63
C SER A 396 -9.96 1.40 13.91
N LEU A 397 -11.06 1.86 13.31
CA LEU A 397 -12.38 1.24 13.43
C LEU A 397 -12.45 -0.05 12.60
N VAL A 398 -11.84 -0.03 11.43
CA VAL A 398 -11.80 -1.14 10.47
C VAL A 398 -10.52 -1.11 9.66
N GLU A 399 -9.95 -2.29 9.40
CA GLU A 399 -8.73 -2.51 8.61
C GLU A 399 -8.86 -3.75 7.72
N GLY A 400 -8.15 -3.72 6.59
CA GLY A 400 -7.95 -4.93 5.81
C GLY A 400 -6.95 -5.87 6.48
N PHE A 401 -5.80 -5.31 6.93
CA PHE A 401 -4.80 -6.03 7.71
C PHE A 401 -4.20 -5.17 8.83
N GLY A 402 -3.63 -4.00 8.52
CA GLY A 402 -2.96 -3.16 9.50
C GLY A 402 -1.43 -3.21 9.38
N ILE A 403 -0.91 -3.01 8.17
CA ILE A 403 0.54 -3.02 7.88
C ILE A 403 1.38 -2.25 8.92
N PRO A 404 1.00 -1.04 9.37
CA PRO A 404 1.76 -0.34 10.41
C PRO A 404 1.90 -1.13 11.72
N VAL A 405 0.88 -1.89 12.09
CA VAL A 405 0.90 -2.73 13.31
C VAL A 405 1.80 -3.94 13.10
N LEU A 406 1.76 -4.58 11.93
CA LEU A 406 2.69 -5.65 11.57
C LEU A 406 4.14 -5.18 11.64
N ASP A 407 4.45 -4.01 11.06
CA ASP A 407 5.80 -3.44 11.08
C ASP A 407 6.30 -3.19 12.52
N ALA A 408 5.43 -2.65 13.38
CA ALA A 408 5.74 -2.44 14.79
C ALA A 408 6.00 -3.77 15.51
N ALA A 409 5.14 -4.76 15.32
CA ALA A 409 5.27 -6.09 15.92
C ALA A 409 6.57 -6.79 15.48
N CYS A 410 6.91 -6.72 14.19
CA CYS A 410 8.18 -7.24 13.67
C CYS A 410 9.42 -6.59 14.31
N LEU A 411 9.34 -5.29 14.62
CA LEU A 411 10.40 -4.56 15.33
C LEU A 411 10.43 -4.88 16.84
N GLY A 412 9.38 -5.45 17.42
CA GLY A 412 9.19 -5.50 18.85
C GLY A 412 8.95 -4.11 19.46
N LEU A 413 8.36 -3.21 18.67
CA LEU A 413 7.85 -1.92 19.13
C LEU A 413 6.44 -2.14 19.68
N PRO A 414 6.16 -1.79 20.95
CA PRO A 414 4.82 -1.86 21.47
C PRO A 414 3.81 -1.14 20.59
N ALA A 415 2.65 -1.74 20.36
CA ALA A 415 1.58 -1.16 19.57
C ALA A 415 0.26 -1.20 20.36
N LEU A 416 -0.26 -0.03 20.73
CA LEU A 416 -1.60 0.10 21.28
C LEU A 416 -2.59 0.15 20.10
N VAL A 417 -3.48 -0.81 20.03
CA VAL A 417 -4.35 -1.00 18.88
C VAL A 417 -5.81 -1.14 19.27
N SER A 418 -6.72 -0.78 18.39
CA SER A 418 -8.14 -1.14 18.58
C SER A 418 -8.35 -2.64 18.43
N SER A 419 -9.42 -3.16 19.02
CA SER A 419 -9.79 -4.59 18.96
C SER A 419 -10.50 -4.97 17.65
N CYS A 420 -10.15 -4.36 16.48
CA CYS A 420 -10.70 -4.80 15.21
C CYS A 420 -10.09 -6.15 14.77
N ASP A 421 -10.81 -6.90 13.93
CA ASP A 421 -10.44 -8.28 13.54
C ASP A 421 -9.00 -8.38 13.01
N ALA A 422 -8.60 -7.44 12.15
CA ALA A 422 -7.25 -7.42 11.58
C ALA A 422 -6.15 -7.24 12.63
N HIS A 423 -6.37 -6.40 13.65
CA HIS A 423 -5.40 -6.20 14.73
C HIS A 423 -5.33 -7.41 15.67
N ARG A 424 -6.47 -8.09 15.92
CA ARG A 424 -6.48 -9.35 16.67
C ARG A 424 -5.74 -10.44 15.92
N GLU A 425 -5.93 -10.53 14.61
CA GLU A 425 -5.19 -11.48 13.78
C GLU A 425 -3.67 -11.26 13.90
N ILE A 426 -3.19 -10.01 13.84
CA ILE A 426 -1.76 -9.72 14.04
C ILE A 426 -1.30 -10.08 15.45
N HIS A 427 -2.11 -9.76 16.48
CA HIS A 427 -1.81 -10.10 17.88
C HIS A 427 -1.56 -11.61 18.05
N ASP A 428 -2.32 -12.46 17.35
CA ASP A 428 -2.26 -13.91 17.45
C ASP A 428 -1.14 -14.53 16.58
N LEU A 429 -0.39 -13.73 15.79
CA LEU A 429 0.73 -14.20 14.98
C LEU A 429 2.04 -14.24 15.81
N PHE A 430 2.85 -15.27 15.62
CA PHE A 430 4.17 -15.41 16.24
C PHE A 430 4.12 -15.19 17.78
N ASP A 431 5.06 -14.38 18.30
CA ASP A 431 5.14 -13.87 19.67
C ASP A 431 4.60 -12.41 19.77
N PHE A 432 3.70 -12.01 18.89
CA PHE A 432 3.25 -10.62 18.77
C PHE A 432 2.31 -10.20 19.91
N SER A 433 1.70 -11.14 20.64
CA SER A 433 0.89 -10.86 21.81
C SER A 433 1.61 -10.03 22.87
N ASP A 434 2.94 -10.12 22.95
CA ASP A 434 3.76 -9.34 23.87
C ASP A 434 3.91 -7.86 23.44
N TYR A 435 3.65 -7.56 22.17
CA TYR A 435 3.88 -6.25 21.58
C TYR A 435 2.62 -5.58 21.06
N VAL A 436 1.64 -6.34 20.57
CA VAL A 436 0.38 -5.83 20.06
C VAL A 436 -0.67 -5.89 21.16
N LEU A 437 -1.07 -4.73 21.68
CA LEU A 437 -1.92 -4.59 22.84
C LEU A 437 -3.30 -4.06 22.44
N PRO A 438 -4.32 -4.94 22.27
CA PRO A 438 -5.67 -4.51 21.91
C PRO A 438 -6.36 -3.75 23.04
N ILE A 439 -6.89 -2.57 22.74
CA ILE A 439 -7.60 -1.71 23.69
C ILE A 439 -8.97 -1.35 23.11
N SER A 440 -9.98 -1.31 23.97
CA SER A 440 -11.31 -0.84 23.60
C SER A 440 -11.27 0.62 23.15
N ILE A 441 -12.03 0.95 22.09
CA ILE A 441 -12.19 2.32 21.62
C ILE A 441 -13.46 3.00 22.16
N LEU A 442 -14.15 2.37 23.12
CA LEU A 442 -15.36 2.92 23.72
C LEU A 442 -15.04 4.10 24.64
N GLU A 443 -13.92 4.00 25.37
CA GLU A 443 -13.49 4.99 26.34
C GLU A 443 -12.12 5.57 26.01
N SER A 444 -12.04 6.90 25.82
CA SER A 444 -10.75 7.58 25.59
C SER A 444 -9.82 7.52 26.81
N ARG A 445 -10.38 7.34 28.00
CA ARG A 445 -9.63 7.19 29.26
C ARG A 445 -8.75 5.94 29.26
N ASP A 446 -9.23 4.83 28.70
CA ASP A 446 -8.47 3.58 28.62
C ASP A 446 -7.20 3.78 27.77
N TRP A 447 -7.34 4.49 26.66
CA TRP A 447 -6.21 4.85 25.81
C TRP A 447 -5.24 5.81 26.48
N SER A 448 -5.77 6.81 27.22
CA SER A 448 -4.94 7.74 28.00
C SER A 448 -4.12 6.99 29.03
N SER A 449 -4.74 6.09 29.79
CA SER A 449 -4.08 5.28 30.83
C SER A 449 -3.04 4.32 30.24
N ALA A 450 -3.37 3.67 29.11
CA ALA A 450 -2.45 2.77 28.43
C ALA A 450 -1.22 3.53 27.85
N MET A 451 -1.42 4.72 27.29
CA MET A 451 -0.30 5.57 26.85
C MET A 451 0.60 6.00 28.02
N GLN A 452 0.03 6.36 29.16
CA GLN A 452 0.79 6.69 30.39
C GLN A 452 1.58 5.47 30.90
N ALA A 453 0.96 4.31 30.98
CA ALA A 453 1.61 3.08 31.43
C ALA A 453 2.81 2.72 30.54
N ILE A 454 2.64 2.74 29.22
CA ILE A 454 3.70 2.37 28.28
C ILE A 454 4.86 3.39 28.29
N THR A 455 4.57 4.67 28.50
CA THR A 455 5.62 5.69 28.60
C THR A 455 6.37 5.60 29.92
N GLY A 456 5.73 5.18 31.00
CA GLY A 456 6.35 4.95 32.31
C GLY A 456 7.36 3.81 32.30
N LEU A 457 7.09 2.73 31.59
CA LEU A 457 7.96 1.55 31.49
C LEU A 457 9.29 1.84 30.73
N HIS A 458 9.34 2.91 29.95
CA HIS A 458 10.44 3.18 29.02
C HIS A 458 11.33 4.37 29.40
N ASN A 459 11.23 4.89 30.62
CA ASN A 459 12.08 6.00 31.07
C ASN A 459 13.60 5.67 30.99
N ASP A 460 13.97 4.40 31.09
CA ASP A 460 15.36 3.93 31.02
C ASP A 460 15.90 3.79 29.58
N LEU A 461 15.04 3.75 28.57
CA LEU A 461 15.46 3.58 27.16
C LEU A 461 16.26 4.77 26.65
N ALA A 462 16.07 5.95 27.22
CA ALA A 462 16.82 7.14 26.83
C ALA A 462 18.34 6.98 27.02
N HIS A 463 18.78 6.10 27.94
CA HIS A 463 20.19 5.82 28.20
C HIS A 463 20.77 4.67 27.33
N LYS A 464 19.91 3.86 26.67
CA LYS A 464 20.31 2.69 25.86
C LYS A 464 19.79 2.79 24.42
N GLN A 465 19.73 4.01 23.87
CA GLN A 465 19.08 4.27 22.61
C GLN A 465 19.61 3.41 21.46
N GLU A 466 20.93 3.33 21.29
CA GLU A 466 21.53 2.62 20.18
C GLU A 466 21.36 1.09 20.32
N GLU A 467 21.51 0.57 21.53
CA GLU A 467 21.28 -0.85 21.82
C GLU A 467 19.85 -1.26 21.48
N GLU A 468 18.85 -0.47 21.89
CA GLU A 468 17.44 -0.73 21.63
C GLU A 468 17.12 -0.62 20.11
N ARG A 469 17.65 0.38 19.43
CA ARG A 469 17.50 0.51 17.98
C ARG A 469 18.04 -0.73 17.24
N MET A 470 19.24 -1.19 17.64
CA MET A 470 19.84 -2.39 17.08
C MET A 470 19.07 -3.66 17.42
N ARG A 471 18.53 -3.77 18.64
CA ARG A 471 17.68 -4.88 19.06
C ARG A 471 16.42 -4.96 18.17
N ARG A 472 15.72 -3.83 17.96
CA ARG A 472 14.54 -3.72 17.10
C ARG A 472 14.87 -4.11 15.67
N LEU A 473 15.95 -3.58 15.12
CA LEU A 473 16.34 -3.86 13.75
C LEU A 473 16.69 -5.34 13.53
N ARG A 474 17.46 -5.96 14.43
CA ARG A 474 17.79 -7.40 14.37
C ARG A 474 16.54 -8.26 14.45
N ARG A 475 15.58 -7.92 15.33
CA ARG A 475 14.31 -8.62 15.43
C ARG A 475 13.53 -8.49 14.12
N TYR A 476 13.41 -7.28 13.58
CA TYR A 476 12.72 -7.03 12.31
C TYR A 476 13.31 -7.89 11.19
N LEU A 477 14.61 -7.90 11.02
CA LEU A 477 15.28 -8.70 9.99
C LEU A 477 14.98 -10.20 10.13
N ARG A 478 14.94 -10.72 11.36
CA ARG A 478 14.63 -12.13 11.60
C ARG A 478 13.16 -12.45 11.28
N ILE A 479 12.24 -11.71 11.87
CA ILE A 479 10.79 -11.98 11.73
C ILE A 479 10.32 -11.70 10.29
N SER A 480 10.79 -10.60 9.67
CA SER A 480 10.42 -10.29 8.30
C SER A 480 10.87 -11.37 7.32
N ALA A 481 12.06 -11.96 7.53
CA ALA A 481 12.53 -13.06 6.70
C ALA A 481 11.62 -14.30 6.77
N GLU A 482 11.09 -14.63 7.93
CA GLU A 482 10.13 -15.74 8.10
C GLU A 482 8.79 -15.45 7.41
N ILE A 483 8.27 -14.21 7.51
CA ILE A 483 7.04 -13.79 6.85
C ILE A 483 7.24 -13.77 5.33
N GLU A 484 8.37 -13.23 4.86
CA GLU A 484 8.72 -13.18 3.44
C GLU A 484 8.85 -14.59 2.83
N ALA A 485 9.47 -15.53 3.55
CA ALA A 485 9.58 -16.92 3.09
C ALA A 485 8.21 -17.58 2.91
N ARG A 486 7.29 -17.39 3.87
CA ARG A 486 5.90 -17.87 3.75
C ARG A 486 5.18 -17.21 2.57
N PHE A 487 5.38 -15.91 2.39
CA PHE A 487 4.81 -15.18 1.26
C PHE A 487 5.29 -15.77 -0.08
N GLU A 488 6.60 -15.98 -0.23
CA GLU A 488 7.20 -16.53 -1.44
C GLU A 488 6.69 -17.95 -1.72
N GLU A 489 6.63 -18.82 -0.70
CA GLU A 489 6.12 -20.17 -0.82
C GLU A 489 4.67 -20.21 -1.31
N GLN A 490 3.79 -19.43 -0.68
CA GLN A 490 2.37 -19.41 -1.03
C GLN A 490 2.11 -18.81 -2.41
N ILE A 491 2.84 -17.75 -2.79
CA ILE A 491 2.75 -17.20 -4.14
C ILE A 491 3.26 -18.20 -5.18
N ALA A 492 4.36 -18.90 -4.91
CA ALA A 492 4.87 -19.91 -5.82
C ALA A 492 3.87 -21.07 -6.02
N GLN A 493 3.24 -21.54 -4.94
CA GLN A 493 2.19 -22.57 -5.03
C GLN A 493 1.02 -22.11 -5.91
N LEU A 494 0.52 -20.88 -5.76
CA LEU A 494 -0.57 -20.35 -6.59
C LEU A 494 -0.18 -20.22 -8.07
N VAL A 495 1.07 -19.86 -8.36
CA VAL A 495 1.55 -19.70 -9.75
C VAL A 495 1.82 -21.04 -10.42
N LEU A 496 2.26 -22.06 -9.68
CA LEU A 496 2.66 -23.37 -10.22
C LEU A 496 1.49 -24.39 -10.27
N SER A 497 0.47 -24.24 -9.44
CA SER A 497 -0.75 -25.04 -9.47
C SER A 497 -1.71 -24.57 -10.58
#